data_952bc276305b2e6ab980ef937e95c786
#
_entry.id   952bc276305b2e6ab980ef937e95c786
#
_cell.length_a   1.000
_cell.length_b   1.000
_cell.length_c   1.000
_cell.angle_alpha   90.00
_cell.angle_beta   90.00
_cell.angle_gamma   90.00
#
_symmetry.space_group_name_H-M   'P 1'
#
loop_
_entity.id
_entity.type
_entity.pdbx_description
1 polymer ?
#
loop_
_entity_poly.entity_id
_entity_poly.type
_entity_poly.pdbx_seq_one_letter_code
_entity_poly.pdbx_strand_id
1 'polypeptide(L)'
;IHDEVDKSNLTQMSVYVSRLQHRPTKMRKLFSTPTVNKYGISKEAETAKRHRQVLRCSHCNYQFLPDYFNNVVIPGYDKDKREITKANLKDIRWQEARLLCPHCGKVPDPDAVFRQWVVENPNDDYPANAWYVTPFSAPNVISAPYLVKNSTEYDKFSEFMNQALGLTAEDAEDSITVEDLEKALLQADLRDSSTHLMGCDMGLLCHISIGRVASNGELLVVHREVVPYTRFEERRRQLCGEYKVSISVHDSQPYVDLIDRITKHDPNAYGSIFTTG
;
A
#
# COMPACT_ATOMS: atom_id res chain seq x y z
N ILE A 1 18.45 16.25 0.99
CA ILE A 1 17.21 16.04 1.75
C ILE A 1 16.12 15.76 0.76
N HIS A 2 15.37 14.69 1.00
CA HIS A 2 14.15 14.34 0.29
C HIS A 2 13.00 14.34 1.28
N ASP A 3 11.99 15.12 1.00
CA ASP A 3 10.75 15.15 1.75
C ASP A 3 9.62 14.49 0.93
N GLU A 4 8.62 13.95 1.60
CA GLU A 4 7.47 13.26 0.98
C GLU A 4 7.90 12.16 -0.02
N VAL A 5 8.80 11.26 0.41
CA VAL A 5 9.37 10.20 -0.44
C VAL A 5 8.28 9.35 -1.09
N ASP A 6 7.25 8.97 -0.34
CA ASP A 6 6.17 8.10 -0.81
C ASP A 6 5.28 8.75 -1.88
N LYS A 7 5.25 10.10 -1.93
CA LYS A 7 4.55 10.88 -2.95
C LYS A 7 5.43 11.30 -4.13
N SER A 8 6.73 11.00 -4.05
CA SER A 8 7.71 11.37 -5.07
C SER A 8 7.80 10.32 -6.17
N ASN A 9 8.32 10.72 -7.34
CA ASN A 9 8.67 9.76 -8.39
C ASN A 9 9.93 8.96 -7.99
N LEU A 10 9.74 7.76 -7.45
CA LEU A 10 10.81 6.92 -6.93
C LEU A 10 11.82 6.49 -8.02
N THR A 11 11.42 6.44 -9.29
CA THR A 11 12.33 6.07 -10.39
C THR A 11 13.43 7.10 -10.59
N GLN A 12 13.21 8.33 -10.17
CA GLN A 12 14.18 9.42 -10.25
C GLN A 12 15.11 9.55 -9.02
N MET A 13 14.89 8.73 -7.99
CA MET A 13 15.70 8.79 -6.77
C MET A 13 17.20 8.52 -7.03
N SER A 14 17.53 7.62 -7.96
CA SER A 14 18.91 7.34 -8.37
C SER A 14 19.60 8.56 -9.00
N VAL A 15 18.86 9.37 -9.75
CA VAL A 15 19.37 10.60 -10.35
C VAL A 15 19.80 11.62 -9.27
N TYR A 16 19.03 11.70 -8.19
CA TYR A 16 19.41 12.59 -7.07
C TYR A 16 20.62 12.08 -6.31
N VAL A 17 20.77 10.78 -6.15
CA VAL A 17 21.94 10.17 -5.51
C VAL A 17 23.21 10.44 -6.33
N SER A 18 23.13 10.40 -7.66
CA SER A 18 24.29 10.69 -8.53
C SER A 18 24.86 12.09 -8.33
N ARG A 19 24.06 13.07 -7.93
CA ARG A 19 24.52 14.44 -7.63
C ARG A 19 25.42 14.53 -6.39
N LEU A 20 25.45 13.50 -5.56
CA LEU A 20 26.33 13.42 -4.39
C LEU A 20 27.73 12.90 -4.73
N GLN A 21 27.98 12.43 -5.95
CA GLN A 21 29.24 11.74 -6.33
C GLN A 21 30.48 12.60 -6.09
N HIS A 22 30.40 13.91 -6.35
CA HIS A 22 31.52 14.85 -6.22
C HIS A 22 31.63 15.54 -4.85
N ARG A 23 30.81 15.10 -3.85
CA ARG A 23 30.86 15.68 -2.52
C ARG A 23 31.73 14.85 -1.58
N PRO A 24 32.59 15.49 -0.75
CA PRO A 24 33.39 14.76 0.24
C PRO A 24 32.52 14.07 1.29
N THR A 25 31.39 14.67 1.65
CA THR A 25 30.41 14.09 2.56
C THR A 25 29.14 13.75 1.77
N LYS A 26 28.81 12.47 1.72
CA LYS A 26 27.64 11.94 1.02
C LYS A 26 26.57 11.58 2.03
N MET A 27 25.73 12.56 2.40
CA MET A 27 24.65 12.33 3.33
C MET A 27 23.30 12.45 2.60
N ARG A 28 22.48 11.40 2.70
CA ARG A 28 21.10 11.37 2.22
C ARG A 28 20.16 11.34 3.42
N LYS A 29 19.19 12.26 3.44
CA LYS A 29 18.13 12.27 4.45
C LYS A 29 16.80 12.18 3.75
N LEU A 30 15.98 11.23 4.17
CA LEU A 30 14.65 10.92 3.62
C LEU A 30 13.61 11.15 4.71
N PHE A 31 12.53 11.82 4.36
CA PHE A 31 11.39 12.05 5.24
C PHE A 31 10.13 11.69 4.47
N SER A 32 9.22 10.98 5.09
CA SER A 32 7.88 10.70 4.57
C SER A 32 7.00 10.11 5.65
N THR A 33 5.71 10.29 5.50
CA THR A 33 4.72 9.37 6.07
C THR A 33 4.67 8.13 5.19
N PRO A 34 4.69 6.90 5.76
CA PRO A 34 4.61 5.69 4.97
C PRO A 34 3.20 5.54 4.38
N THR A 35 3.10 4.97 3.18
CA THR A 35 1.82 4.62 2.57
C THR A 35 1.53 3.14 2.70
N VAL A 36 2.10 2.32 1.84
CA VAL A 36 1.94 0.87 1.88
C VAL A 36 3.23 0.18 2.31
N ASN A 37 3.10 -1.06 2.75
CA ASN A 37 4.26 -1.84 3.18
C ASN A 37 5.22 -2.11 2.00
N LYS A 38 6.54 -2.10 2.28
CA LYS A 38 7.60 -2.34 1.29
C LYS A 38 7.61 -1.36 0.11
N TYR A 39 7.06 -0.18 0.29
CA TYR A 39 7.09 0.89 -0.69
C TYR A 39 7.69 2.17 -0.09
N GLY A 40 8.29 3.04 -0.91
CA GLY A 40 8.79 4.34 -0.53
C GLY A 40 9.71 4.30 0.70
N ILE A 41 9.38 5.08 1.72
CA ILE A 41 10.16 5.18 2.96
C ILE A 41 10.15 3.86 3.76
N SER A 42 9.06 3.11 3.70
CA SER A 42 8.96 1.80 4.37
C SER A 42 10.00 0.81 3.81
N LYS A 43 10.15 0.77 2.47
CA LYS A 43 11.16 -0.07 1.80
C LYS A 43 12.59 0.37 2.14
N GLU A 44 12.86 1.68 2.14
CA GLU A 44 14.19 2.21 2.50
C GLU A 44 14.58 1.84 3.95
N ALA A 45 13.60 1.78 4.85
CA ALA A 45 13.83 1.41 6.24
C ALA A 45 14.13 -0.09 6.45
N GLU A 46 13.79 -0.98 5.50
CA GLU A 46 14.11 -2.41 5.61
C GLU A 46 15.61 -2.69 5.68
N THR A 47 16.42 -1.86 5.00
CA THR A 47 17.88 -1.96 4.97
C THR A 47 18.56 -0.91 5.84
N ALA A 48 17.94 -0.55 6.96
CA ALA A 48 18.46 0.42 7.92
C ALA A 48 18.39 -0.11 9.35
N LYS A 49 19.23 0.43 10.25
CA LYS A 49 19.08 0.25 11.69
C LYS A 49 17.83 1.00 12.13
N ARG A 50 16.80 0.27 12.52
CA ARG A 50 15.49 0.81 12.88
C ARG A 50 15.44 1.22 14.33
N HIS A 51 15.13 2.48 14.56
CA HIS A 51 15.02 3.06 15.89
C HIS A 51 13.56 3.33 16.23
N ARG A 52 13.11 2.82 17.37
CA ARG A 52 11.78 3.05 17.94
C ARG A 52 11.90 3.80 19.26
N GLN A 53 10.96 4.69 19.53
CA GLN A 53 10.91 5.37 20.80
C GLN A 53 10.06 4.61 21.80
N VAL A 54 10.71 4.01 22.78
CA VAL A 54 10.08 3.30 23.89
C VAL A 54 9.70 4.30 24.99
N LEU A 55 8.51 4.12 25.56
CA LEU A 55 8.04 4.83 26.74
C LEU A 55 8.15 3.92 27.97
N ARG A 56 8.82 4.42 29.02
CA ARG A 56 8.87 3.77 30.33
C ARG A 56 7.78 4.38 31.21
N CYS A 57 6.90 3.53 31.75
CA CYS A 57 5.83 4.00 32.64
C CYS A 57 6.41 4.57 33.92
N SER A 58 6.06 5.81 34.28
CA SER A 58 6.49 6.48 35.51
C SER A 58 5.95 5.82 36.79
N HIS A 59 4.93 4.97 36.70
CA HIS A 59 4.30 4.32 37.86
C HIS A 59 4.82 2.92 38.13
N CYS A 60 5.14 2.13 37.10
CA CYS A 60 5.53 0.72 37.27
C CYS A 60 6.83 0.34 36.55
N ASN A 61 7.51 1.29 35.92
CA ASN A 61 8.74 1.11 35.14
C ASN A 61 8.62 0.16 33.93
N TYR A 62 7.41 -0.31 33.59
CA TYR A 62 7.22 -1.12 32.39
C TYR A 62 7.54 -0.33 31.14
N GLN A 63 8.29 -0.93 30.21
CA GLN A 63 8.68 -0.33 28.95
C GLN A 63 7.81 -0.88 27.82
N PHE A 64 7.28 0.01 26.97
CA PHE A 64 6.43 -0.37 25.85
C PHE A 64 6.54 0.62 24.70
N LEU A 65 6.17 0.18 23.52
CA LEU A 65 5.97 1.04 22.35
C LEU A 65 4.52 1.54 22.39
N PRO A 66 4.29 2.86 22.53
CA PRO A 66 2.94 3.39 22.52
C PRO A 66 2.26 3.14 21.18
N ASP A 67 1.04 2.64 21.23
CA ASP A 67 0.23 2.27 20.07
C ASP A 67 -1.20 2.80 20.21
N TYR A 68 -1.76 3.32 19.09
CA TYR A 68 -3.09 3.92 19.09
C TYR A 68 -4.18 2.90 19.41
N PHE A 69 -4.09 1.71 18.83
CA PHE A 69 -5.13 0.69 18.97
C PHE A 69 -5.15 0.06 20.35
N ASN A 70 -3.96 -0.23 20.90
CA ASN A 70 -3.79 -0.99 22.13
C ASN A 70 -3.71 -0.12 23.38
N ASN A 71 -3.17 1.09 23.26
CA ASN A 71 -2.86 1.90 24.44
C ASN A 71 -3.72 3.16 24.59
N VAL A 72 -4.36 3.65 23.52
CA VAL A 72 -5.35 4.74 23.64
C VAL A 72 -6.68 4.14 24.06
N VAL A 73 -7.13 4.49 25.26
CA VAL A 73 -8.40 4.03 25.84
C VAL A 73 -9.38 5.18 25.90
N ILE A 74 -10.60 4.91 25.45
CA ILE A 74 -11.73 5.85 25.51
C ILE A 74 -12.73 5.29 26.53
N PRO A 75 -13.03 6.02 27.62
CA PRO A 75 -13.92 5.51 28.66
C PRO A 75 -15.32 5.17 28.11
N GLY A 76 -15.76 3.93 28.35
CA GLY A 76 -17.06 3.42 27.91
C GLY A 76 -17.16 3.07 26.42
N TYR A 77 -16.02 3.01 25.70
CA TYR A 77 -15.97 2.57 24.31
C TYR A 77 -15.04 1.35 24.20
N ASP A 78 -15.61 0.19 23.92
CA ASP A 78 -14.93 -1.12 23.83
C ASP A 78 -14.89 -1.71 22.41
N LYS A 79 -15.45 -0.95 21.44
CA LYS A 79 -15.44 -1.34 20.02
C LYS A 79 -14.14 -0.97 19.32
N ASP A 80 -13.97 -1.46 18.09
CA ASP A 80 -12.85 -1.06 17.24
C ASP A 80 -12.88 0.46 16.98
N LYS A 81 -11.75 1.10 17.20
CA LYS A 81 -11.58 2.54 16.95
C LYS A 81 -11.73 2.93 15.48
N ARG A 82 -11.62 1.95 14.56
CA ARG A 82 -11.91 2.15 13.12
C ARG A 82 -13.39 2.43 12.85
N GLU A 83 -14.28 2.05 13.77
CA GLU A 83 -15.71 2.32 13.67
C GLU A 83 -16.10 3.74 14.11
N ILE A 84 -15.16 4.53 14.61
CA ILE A 84 -15.41 5.91 15.02
C ILE A 84 -15.51 6.80 13.77
N THR A 85 -16.64 7.47 13.63
CA THR A 85 -16.98 8.34 12.51
C THR A 85 -17.44 9.71 13.01
N LYS A 86 -17.49 10.72 12.14
CA LYS A 86 -18.07 12.03 12.47
C LYS A 86 -19.50 11.91 13.02
N ALA A 87 -20.28 10.95 12.52
CA ALA A 87 -21.68 10.77 12.90
C ALA A 87 -21.85 10.27 14.35
N ASN A 88 -21.01 9.33 14.79
CA ASN A 88 -21.10 8.72 16.12
C ASN A 88 -20.17 9.35 17.17
N LEU A 89 -19.26 10.25 16.76
CA LEU A 89 -18.29 10.89 17.66
C LEU A 89 -18.95 11.60 18.84
N LYS A 90 -20.13 12.21 18.63
CA LYS A 90 -20.90 12.90 19.67
C LYS A 90 -21.36 11.99 20.81
N ASP A 91 -21.51 10.70 20.53
CA ASP A 91 -21.99 9.70 21.49
C ASP A 91 -20.83 9.02 22.23
N ILE A 92 -19.59 9.41 21.90
CA ILE A 92 -18.35 8.84 22.44
C ILE A 92 -17.65 9.88 23.33
N ARG A 93 -17.16 9.46 24.50
CA ARG A 93 -16.43 10.33 25.44
C ARG A 93 -14.98 10.53 25.01
N TRP A 94 -14.76 10.90 23.75
CA TRP A 94 -13.44 11.02 23.14
C TRP A 94 -12.52 12.04 23.83
N GLN A 95 -13.09 13.11 24.43
CA GLN A 95 -12.33 14.11 25.18
C GLN A 95 -11.64 13.52 26.42
N GLU A 96 -12.15 12.40 26.91
CA GLU A 96 -11.60 11.70 28.06
C GLU A 96 -10.60 10.59 27.66
N ALA A 97 -10.32 10.44 26.36
CA ALA A 97 -9.35 9.45 25.88
C ALA A 97 -7.97 9.65 26.55
N ARG A 98 -7.32 8.56 26.92
CA ARG A 98 -6.01 8.55 27.58
C ARG A 98 -5.09 7.51 26.97
N LEU A 99 -3.79 7.83 26.91
CA LEU A 99 -2.75 6.81 26.68
C LEU A 99 -2.52 6.09 28.03
N LEU A 100 -2.74 4.78 28.06
CA LEU A 100 -2.57 3.96 29.28
C LEU A 100 -1.38 3.01 29.12
N CYS A 101 -0.69 2.81 30.23
CA CYS A 101 0.31 1.75 30.34
C CYS A 101 -0.37 0.37 30.25
N PRO A 102 0.06 -0.54 29.36
CA PRO A 102 -0.59 -1.84 29.21
C PRO A 102 -0.41 -2.75 30.42
N HIS A 103 0.57 -2.45 31.28
CA HIS A 103 0.85 -3.27 32.47
C HIS A 103 0.05 -2.83 33.71
N CYS A 104 -0.01 -1.52 34.02
CA CYS A 104 -0.64 -1.04 35.25
C CYS A 104 -1.92 -0.21 35.03
N GLY A 105 -2.31 0.05 33.78
CA GLY A 105 -3.52 0.79 33.44
C GLY A 105 -3.49 2.30 33.79
N LYS A 106 -2.35 2.83 34.27
CA LYS A 106 -2.23 4.25 34.59
C LYS A 106 -1.69 5.06 33.41
N VAL A 107 -2.00 6.36 33.41
CA VAL A 107 -1.45 7.32 32.44
C VAL A 107 0.02 7.54 32.74
N PRO A 108 0.96 7.23 31.82
CA PRO A 108 2.37 7.52 32.01
C PRO A 108 2.64 9.03 31.99
N ASP A 109 3.69 9.45 32.69
CA ASP A 109 4.15 10.83 32.63
C ASP A 109 4.66 11.14 31.20
N PRO A 110 4.25 12.27 30.60
CA PRO A 110 4.68 12.67 29.26
C PRO A 110 6.13 13.17 29.19
N ASP A 111 6.85 13.33 30.30
CA ASP A 111 8.21 13.86 30.33
C ASP A 111 9.17 13.05 29.46
N ALA A 112 10.11 13.77 28.82
CA ALA A 112 11.13 13.19 27.96
C ALA A 112 12.06 12.21 28.68
N VAL A 113 12.25 12.34 30.01
CA VAL A 113 13.07 11.43 30.82
C VAL A 113 12.59 9.97 30.81
N PHE A 114 11.30 9.78 30.52
CA PHE A 114 10.71 8.44 30.41
C PHE A 114 10.76 7.86 28.99
N ARG A 115 11.43 8.55 28.05
CA ARG A 115 11.50 8.15 26.65
C ARG A 115 12.91 7.80 26.25
N GLN A 116 13.06 6.71 25.51
CA GLN A 116 14.35 6.26 25.01
C GLN A 116 14.22 5.71 23.60
N TRP A 117 15.15 6.10 22.73
CA TRP A 117 15.32 5.46 21.45
C TRP A 117 16.06 4.14 21.61
N VAL A 118 15.48 3.07 21.09
CA VAL A 118 16.06 1.73 21.07
C VAL A 118 16.19 1.24 19.63
N VAL A 119 17.22 0.45 19.37
CA VAL A 119 17.40 -0.21 18.08
C VAL A 119 16.58 -1.49 18.07
N GLU A 120 15.68 -1.63 17.11
CA GLU A 120 14.81 -2.80 16.97
C GLU A 120 15.57 -4.02 16.42
N ASN A 121 16.56 -3.77 15.54
CA ASN A 121 17.38 -4.80 14.89
C ASN A 121 18.89 -4.61 15.16
N PRO A 122 19.35 -4.78 16.41
CA PRO A 122 20.72 -4.45 16.82
C PRO A 122 21.80 -5.31 16.16
N ASN A 123 21.44 -6.51 15.70
CA ASN A 123 22.37 -7.46 15.08
C ASN A 123 22.58 -7.22 13.58
N ASP A 124 21.78 -6.35 12.97
CA ASP A 124 21.90 -6.05 11.54
C ASP A 124 22.99 -5.00 11.32
N ASP A 125 23.92 -5.29 10.40
CA ASP A 125 25.00 -4.37 10.06
C ASP A 125 24.62 -3.47 8.87
N TYR A 126 23.58 -2.66 9.06
CA TYR A 126 23.15 -1.68 8.07
C TYR A 126 23.86 -0.33 8.27
N PRO A 127 24.34 0.29 7.18
CA PRO A 127 25.04 1.60 7.26
C PRO A 127 24.07 2.77 7.49
N ALA A 128 22.79 2.60 7.14
CA ALA A 128 21.77 3.63 7.31
C ALA A 128 21.04 3.49 8.64
N ASN A 129 20.40 4.59 9.08
CA ASN A 129 19.52 4.59 10.24
C ASN A 129 18.13 5.08 9.84
N ALA A 130 17.08 4.46 10.37
CA ALA A 130 15.69 4.85 10.21
C ALA A 130 15.07 5.10 11.60
N TRP A 131 14.44 6.26 11.77
CA TRP A 131 13.74 6.63 13.00
C TRP A 131 12.23 6.67 12.75
N TYR A 132 11.49 5.90 13.53
CA TYR A 132 10.04 5.90 13.48
C TYR A 132 9.50 6.91 14.50
N VAL A 133 9.13 8.09 14.01
CA VAL A 133 8.52 9.15 14.80
C VAL A 133 7.00 8.96 14.74
N THR A 134 6.38 8.75 15.90
CA THR A 134 4.92 8.58 16.03
C THR A 134 4.32 9.80 16.74
N PRO A 135 3.00 10.00 16.72
CA PRO A 135 2.36 11.08 17.49
C PRO A 135 2.68 11.02 18.99
N PHE A 136 2.95 9.83 19.50
CA PHE A 136 3.33 9.64 20.91
C PHE A 136 4.76 10.12 21.22
N SER A 137 5.55 10.47 20.22
CA SER A 137 6.86 11.10 20.42
C SER A 137 6.75 12.57 20.81
N ALA A 138 5.59 13.21 20.63
CA ALA A 138 5.32 14.61 20.97
C ALA A 138 4.03 14.77 21.81
N PRO A 139 3.92 14.14 23.00
CA PRO A 139 2.68 14.05 23.75
C PRO A 139 2.15 15.40 24.27
N ASN A 140 3.01 16.38 24.39
CA ASN A 140 2.62 17.74 24.78
C ASN A 140 1.95 18.53 23.63
N VAL A 141 2.08 18.03 22.40
CA VAL A 141 1.47 18.62 21.21
C VAL A 141 0.30 17.77 20.71
N ILE A 142 0.49 16.45 20.69
CA ILE A 142 -0.48 15.49 20.15
C ILE A 142 -1.02 14.63 21.30
N SER A 143 -2.25 14.92 21.72
CA SER A 143 -2.91 14.19 22.81
C SER A 143 -3.76 13.02 22.30
N ALA A 144 -4.10 12.07 23.19
CA ALA A 144 -4.99 10.97 22.86
C ALA A 144 -6.39 11.45 22.41
N PRO A 145 -7.05 12.44 23.07
CA PRO A 145 -8.28 13.01 22.55
C PRO A 145 -8.15 13.60 21.15
N TYR A 146 -7.05 14.32 20.88
CA TYR A 146 -6.81 14.86 19.55
C TYR A 146 -6.76 13.76 18.49
N LEU A 147 -6.04 12.66 18.74
CA LEU A 147 -5.93 11.55 17.80
C LEU A 147 -7.29 10.91 17.52
N VAL A 148 -8.13 10.69 18.56
CA VAL A 148 -9.46 10.13 18.39
C VAL A 148 -10.35 11.04 17.54
N LYS A 149 -10.35 12.35 17.78
CA LYS A 149 -11.07 13.30 16.95
C LYS A 149 -10.51 13.33 15.54
N ASN A 150 -9.18 13.41 15.41
CA ASN A 150 -8.50 13.54 14.13
C ASN A 150 -8.75 12.31 13.22
N SER A 151 -8.96 11.11 13.78
CA SER A 151 -9.28 9.92 12.97
C SER A 151 -10.57 10.06 12.16
N THR A 152 -11.48 10.94 12.57
CA THR A 152 -12.74 11.21 11.87
C THR A 152 -12.64 12.31 10.80
N GLU A 153 -11.49 12.98 10.67
CA GLU A 153 -11.30 14.05 9.69
C GLU A 153 -10.79 13.54 8.32
N TYR A 154 -10.39 12.29 8.26
CA TYR A 154 -9.94 11.62 7.02
C TYR A 154 -11.12 10.90 6.37
N ASP A 155 -11.12 10.87 5.03
CA ASP A 155 -12.15 10.14 4.27
C ASP A 155 -11.98 8.63 4.41
N LYS A 156 -10.73 8.16 4.45
CA LYS A 156 -10.38 6.77 4.70
C LYS A 156 -9.56 6.62 5.97
N PHE A 157 -9.83 5.58 6.75
CA PHE A 157 -9.08 5.32 7.98
C PHE A 157 -7.60 4.96 7.71
N SER A 158 -7.31 4.36 6.57
CA SER A 158 -5.94 4.11 6.09
C SER A 158 -5.12 5.40 5.95
N GLU A 159 -5.73 6.49 5.49
CA GLU A 159 -5.06 7.79 5.41
C GLU A 159 -4.71 8.33 6.80
N PHE A 160 -5.60 8.17 7.78
CA PHE A 160 -5.29 8.50 9.17
C PHE A 160 -4.13 7.66 9.72
N MET A 161 -4.11 6.36 9.42
CA MET A 161 -2.99 5.49 9.82
C MET A 161 -1.66 5.97 9.21
N ASN A 162 -1.67 6.29 7.92
CA ASN A 162 -0.48 6.75 7.22
C ASN A 162 -0.03 8.13 7.70
N GLN A 163 -0.91 9.13 7.65
CA GLN A 163 -0.54 10.52 7.80
C GLN A 163 -0.47 10.97 9.27
N ALA A 164 -1.33 10.43 10.13
CA ALA A 164 -1.37 10.82 11.53
C ALA A 164 -0.62 9.86 12.45
N LEU A 165 -0.69 8.55 12.21
CA LEU A 165 -0.03 7.55 13.07
C LEU A 165 1.37 7.17 12.58
N GLY A 166 1.72 7.46 11.31
CA GLY A 166 2.98 7.06 10.70
C GLY A 166 3.09 5.54 10.48
N LEU A 167 1.96 4.89 10.26
CA LEU A 167 1.86 3.45 10.03
C LEU A 167 1.58 3.17 8.56
N THR A 168 2.14 2.10 8.01
CA THR A 168 1.71 1.59 6.71
C THR A 168 0.29 1.06 6.82
N ALA A 169 -0.55 1.37 5.84
CA ALA A 169 -1.90 0.85 5.77
C ALA A 169 -2.24 0.51 4.32
N GLU A 170 -2.89 -0.61 4.14
CA GLU A 170 -3.50 -1.01 2.87
C GLU A 170 -5.00 -0.92 3.05
N ASP A 171 -5.68 -0.28 2.11
CA ASP A 171 -7.14 -0.32 2.09
C ASP A 171 -7.57 -1.74 1.72
N ALA A 172 -8.27 -2.41 2.61
CA ALA A 172 -8.77 -3.75 2.37
C ALA A 172 -9.75 -3.79 1.17
N GLU A 173 -10.36 -2.67 0.84
CA GLU A 173 -11.26 -2.53 -0.31
C GLU A 173 -10.50 -2.43 -1.65
N ASP A 174 -9.25 -1.94 -1.62
CA ASP A 174 -8.41 -1.75 -2.82
C ASP A 174 -7.33 -2.83 -2.97
N SER A 175 -7.17 -3.73 -1.98
CA SER A 175 -6.16 -4.79 -2.00
C SER A 175 -6.78 -6.16 -2.27
N ILE A 176 -6.30 -6.82 -3.31
CA ILE A 176 -6.61 -8.24 -3.55
C ILE A 176 -5.71 -9.06 -2.62
N THR A 177 -6.31 -9.72 -1.64
CA THR A 177 -5.57 -10.60 -0.73
C THR A 177 -5.23 -11.95 -1.37
N VAL A 178 -4.22 -12.65 -0.80
CA VAL A 178 -3.92 -14.02 -1.25
C VAL A 178 -5.14 -14.94 -1.08
N GLU A 179 -5.93 -14.73 -0.03
CA GLU A 179 -7.16 -15.49 0.23
C GLU A 179 -8.24 -15.22 -0.84
N ASP A 180 -8.37 -13.97 -1.33
CA ASP A 180 -9.26 -13.63 -2.43
C ASP A 180 -8.81 -14.30 -3.73
N LEU A 181 -7.50 -14.33 -3.98
CA LEU A 181 -6.93 -15.06 -5.12
C LEU A 181 -7.17 -16.57 -5.02
N GLU A 182 -6.98 -17.17 -3.85
CA GLU A 182 -7.23 -18.59 -3.61
C GLU A 182 -8.72 -18.93 -3.77
N LYS A 183 -9.62 -18.11 -3.24
CA LYS A 183 -11.07 -18.26 -3.44
C LYS A 183 -11.44 -18.16 -4.92
N ALA A 184 -10.86 -17.21 -5.64
CA ALA A 184 -11.09 -17.05 -7.07
C ALA A 184 -10.61 -18.26 -7.89
N LEU A 185 -9.47 -18.87 -7.50
CA LEU A 185 -8.93 -20.06 -8.14
C LEU A 185 -9.80 -21.30 -7.89
N LEU A 186 -10.37 -21.45 -6.71
CA LEU A 186 -11.19 -22.61 -6.32
C LEU A 186 -12.57 -22.66 -6.98
N GLN A 187 -13.08 -21.51 -7.46
CA GLN A 187 -14.40 -21.39 -8.09
C GLN A 187 -14.40 -21.62 -9.60
N ALA A 188 -13.25 -21.76 -10.24
CA ALA A 188 -13.15 -21.89 -11.69
C ALA A 188 -13.47 -23.31 -12.17
N ASP A 189 -14.72 -23.60 -12.53
CA ASP A 189 -15.03 -24.78 -13.34
C ASP A 189 -14.63 -24.53 -14.80
N LEU A 190 -13.49 -25.11 -15.20
CA LEU A 190 -12.87 -24.91 -16.51
C LEU A 190 -13.61 -25.63 -17.68
N ARG A 191 -14.75 -26.25 -17.46
CA ARG A 191 -15.41 -27.17 -18.41
C ARG A 191 -16.54 -26.58 -19.25
N ASP A 192 -16.92 -25.32 -19.00
CA ASP A 192 -18.05 -24.72 -19.72
C ASP A 192 -17.60 -24.02 -21.02
N SER A 193 -18.34 -24.24 -22.12
CA SER A 193 -18.04 -23.78 -23.49
C SER A 193 -18.51 -22.37 -23.76
N SER A 194 -18.01 -21.41 -23.01
CA SER A 194 -18.44 -20.02 -23.14
C SER A 194 -17.55 -19.21 -24.08
N THR A 195 -18.01 -18.04 -24.44
CA THR A 195 -17.30 -17.03 -25.24
C THR A 195 -15.99 -16.61 -24.54
N HIS A 196 -14.87 -16.72 -25.23
CA HIS A 196 -13.58 -16.25 -24.72
C HIS A 196 -13.29 -14.82 -25.19
N LEU A 197 -12.74 -14.04 -24.27
CA LEU A 197 -12.31 -12.67 -24.48
C LEU A 197 -10.80 -12.59 -24.24
N MET A 198 -10.11 -11.77 -25.00
CA MET A 198 -8.67 -11.54 -24.84
C MET A 198 -8.41 -10.06 -24.52
N GLY A 199 -7.60 -9.80 -23.51
CA GLY A 199 -7.04 -8.49 -23.19
C GLY A 199 -5.52 -8.50 -23.37
N CYS A 200 -4.97 -7.45 -23.98
CA CYS A 200 -3.53 -7.33 -24.21
C CYS A 200 -3.03 -5.96 -23.77
N ASP A 201 -2.10 -5.96 -22.84
CA ASP A 201 -1.32 -4.78 -22.45
C ASP A 201 -0.01 -4.77 -23.27
N MET A 202 0.21 -3.66 -23.99
CA MET A 202 1.25 -3.55 -25.01
C MET A 202 2.48 -2.82 -24.49
N GLY A 203 3.63 -3.52 -24.49
CA GLY A 203 4.93 -3.00 -24.11
C GLY A 203 6.06 -3.71 -24.87
N LEU A 204 7.30 -3.53 -24.45
CA LEU A 204 8.41 -4.37 -24.93
C LEU A 204 8.18 -5.87 -24.62
N LEU A 205 7.52 -6.12 -23.49
CA LEU A 205 6.89 -7.36 -23.13
C LEU A 205 5.39 -7.14 -23.16
N CYS A 206 4.67 -7.88 -23.98
CA CYS A 206 3.23 -7.82 -24.10
C CYS A 206 2.59 -8.86 -23.18
N HIS A 207 1.67 -8.41 -22.34
CA HIS A 207 0.92 -9.27 -21.44
C HIS A 207 -0.41 -9.65 -22.09
N ILE A 208 -0.64 -10.93 -22.27
CA ILE A 208 -1.87 -11.47 -22.85
C ILE A 208 -2.65 -12.17 -21.75
N SER A 209 -3.92 -11.83 -21.61
CA SER A 209 -4.87 -12.52 -20.72
C SER A 209 -6.07 -12.97 -21.51
N ILE A 210 -6.50 -14.21 -21.34
CA ILE A 210 -7.72 -14.74 -21.95
C ILE A 210 -8.66 -15.13 -20.82
N GLY A 211 -9.87 -14.62 -20.89
CA GLY A 211 -10.94 -14.91 -19.96
C GLY A 211 -12.17 -15.47 -20.68
N ARG A 212 -13.03 -16.11 -19.93
CA ARG A 212 -14.37 -16.50 -20.37
C ARG A 212 -15.41 -15.91 -19.43
N VAL A 213 -16.58 -15.65 -19.97
CA VAL A 213 -17.74 -15.25 -19.17
C VAL A 213 -18.48 -16.53 -18.77
N ALA A 214 -18.61 -16.80 -17.48
CA ALA A 214 -19.38 -17.91 -16.95
C ALA A 214 -20.90 -17.61 -17.06
N SER A 215 -21.73 -18.65 -16.89
CA SER A 215 -23.20 -18.54 -16.96
C SER A 215 -23.80 -17.57 -15.93
N ASN A 216 -23.12 -17.34 -14.83
CA ASN A 216 -23.48 -16.37 -13.79
C ASN A 216 -22.98 -14.93 -14.07
N GLY A 217 -22.30 -14.69 -15.21
CA GLY A 217 -21.75 -13.40 -15.60
C GLY A 217 -20.34 -13.10 -15.05
N GLU A 218 -19.73 -14.01 -14.30
CA GLU A 218 -18.37 -13.87 -13.82
C GLU A 218 -17.33 -14.04 -14.93
N LEU A 219 -16.26 -13.24 -14.90
CA LEU A 219 -15.12 -13.37 -15.80
C LEU A 219 -14.05 -14.28 -15.16
N LEU A 220 -13.82 -15.43 -15.78
CA LEU A 220 -12.80 -16.38 -15.37
C LEU A 220 -11.58 -16.28 -16.26
N VAL A 221 -10.40 -16.01 -15.71
CA VAL A 221 -9.14 -15.98 -16.47
C VAL A 221 -8.67 -17.43 -16.68
N VAL A 222 -8.59 -17.86 -17.94
CA VAL A 222 -8.24 -19.21 -18.34
C VAL A 222 -6.82 -19.35 -18.87
N HIS A 223 -6.22 -18.22 -19.30
CA HIS A 223 -4.83 -18.20 -19.80
C HIS A 223 -4.18 -16.85 -19.52
N ARG A 224 -2.90 -16.87 -19.15
CA ARG A 224 -2.04 -15.68 -19.06
C ARG A 224 -0.67 -16.03 -19.62
N GLU A 225 -0.15 -15.13 -20.43
CA GLU A 225 1.16 -15.28 -21.04
C GLU A 225 1.83 -13.91 -21.22
N VAL A 226 3.16 -13.89 -21.15
CA VAL A 226 3.98 -12.72 -21.45
C VAL A 226 4.88 -13.05 -22.62
N VAL A 227 4.80 -12.24 -23.68
CA VAL A 227 5.57 -12.46 -24.90
C VAL A 227 6.35 -11.20 -25.29
N PRO A 228 7.55 -11.35 -25.89
CA PRO A 228 8.22 -10.20 -26.51
C PRO A 228 7.36 -9.60 -27.61
N TYR A 229 7.37 -8.25 -27.76
CA TYR A 229 6.67 -7.52 -28.80
C TYR A 229 6.85 -8.14 -30.19
N THR A 230 8.08 -8.58 -30.52
CA THR A 230 8.40 -9.16 -31.84
C THR A 230 7.66 -10.46 -32.16
N ARG A 231 7.13 -11.14 -31.14
CA ARG A 231 6.35 -12.39 -31.31
C ARG A 231 4.85 -12.21 -31.05
N PHE A 232 4.43 -11.01 -30.66
CA PHE A 232 3.08 -10.76 -30.18
C PHE A 232 2.01 -11.09 -31.25
N GLU A 233 2.15 -10.59 -32.47
CA GLU A 233 1.12 -10.75 -33.52
C GLU A 233 0.92 -12.21 -33.89
N GLU A 234 2.00 -12.98 -34.02
CA GLU A 234 1.95 -14.41 -34.31
C GLU A 234 1.29 -15.18 -33.15
N ARG A 235 1.76 -14.92 -31.92
CA ARG A 235 1.27 -15.62 -30.75
C ARG A 235 -0.21 -15.29 -30.46
N ARG A 236 -0.60 -14.02 -30.59
CA ARG A 236 -2.00 -13.61 -30.52
C ARG A 236 -2.89 -14.42 -31.46
N ARG A 237 -2.47 -14.55 -32.73
CA ARG A 237 -3.23 -15.30 -33.74
C ARG A 237 -3.38 -16.78 -33.37
N GLN A 238 -2.33 -17.41 -32.87
CA GLN A 238 -2.37 -18.78 -32.38
C GLN A 238 -3.37 -18.92 -31.22
N LEU A 239 -3.28 -18.05 -30.21
CA LEU A 239 -4.17 -18.06 -29.03
C LEU A 239 -5.63 -17.79 -29.41
N CYS A 240 -5.89 -16.88 -30.34
CA CYS A 240 -7.25 -16.63 -30.85
C CYS A 240 -7.86 -17.89 -31.47
N GLY A 241 -7.07 -18.68 -32.20
CA GLY A 241 -7.53 -19.96 -32.76
C GLY A 241 -7.70 -21.04 -31.71
N GLU A 242 -6.74 -21.18 -30.80
CA GLU A 242 -6.71 -22.19 -29.74
C GLU A 242 -7.90 -22.02 -28.78
N TYR A 243 -8.14 -20.80 -28.30
CA TYR A 243 -9.21 -20.50 -27.34
C TYR A 243 -10.51 -20.05 -27.98
N LYS A 244 -10.58 -19.97 -29.32
CA LYS A 244 -11.77 -19.47 -30.04
C LYS A 244 -12.21 -18.10 -29.51
N VAL A 245 -11.27 -17.17 -29.41
CA VAL A 245 -11.50 -15.82 -28.87
C VAL A 245 -12.50 -15.08 -29.76
N SER A 246 -13.58 -14.58 -29.16
CA SER A 246 -14.63 -13.85 -29.85
C SER A 246 -14.36 -12.36 -29.95
N ILE A 247 -13.67 -11.79 -28.96
CA ILE A 247 -13.30 -10.38 -28.93
C ILE A 247 -11.90 -10.26 -28.33
N SER A 248 -11.06 -9.43 -28.92
CA SER A 248 -9.76 -9.09 -28.38
C SER A 248 -9.59 -7.56 -28.27
N VAL A 249 -9.15 -7.10 -27.12
CA VAL A 249 -8.89 -5.67 -26.84
C VAL A 249 -7.41 -5.49 -26.56
N HIS A 250 -6.81 -4.49 -27.19
CA HIS A 250 -5.38 -4.21 -27.12
C HIS A 250 -5.17 -2.77 -26.67
N ASP A 251 -4.23 -2.53 -25.77
CA ASP A 251 -3.74 -1.18 -25.56
C ASP A 251 -3.09 -0.67 -26.86
N SER A 252 -3.55 0.46 -27.37
CA SER A 252 -3.04 1.03 -28.60
C SER A 252 -1.67 1.69 -28.45
N GLN A 253 -1.29 2.05 -27.24
CA GLN A 253 0.00 2.67 -26.98
C GLN A 253 1.01 1.68 -26.37
N PRO A 254 2.30 1.80 -26.74
CA PRO A 254 2.91 2.75 -27.67
C PRO A 254 2.88 2.30 -29.16
N TYR A 255 2.24 1.18 -29.49
CA TYR A 255 2.37 0.53 -30.81
C TYR A 255 1.13 0.70 -31.71
N VAL A 256 0.69 1.94 -31.91
CA VAL A 256 -0.53 2.31 -32.66
C VAL A 256 -0.57 1.64 -34.04
N ASP A 257 0.52 1.69 -34.82
CA ASP A 257 0.57 1.11 -36.18
C ASP A 257 0.32 -0.41 -36.20
N LEU A 258 0.81 -1.13 -35.19
CA LEU A 258 0.57 -2.57 -35.07
C LEU A 258 -0.91 -2.84 -34.77
N ILE A 259 -1.49 -2.10 -33.83
CA ILE A 259 -2.89 -2.29 -33.45
C ILE A 259 -3.82 -1.92 -34.57
N ASP A 260 -3.57 -0.82 -35.27
CA ASP A 260 -4.31 -0.43 -36.46
C ASP A 260 -4.27 -1.50 -37.57
N ARG A 261 -3.12 -2.13 -37.77
CA ARG A 261 -3.00 -3.25 -38.71
C ARG A 261 -3.82 -4.47 -38.26
N ILE A 262 -3.75 -4.84 -36.97
CA ILE A 262 -4.51 -5.95 -36.42
C ILE A 262 -6.02 -5.71 -36.57
N THR A 263 -6.51 -4.54 -36.19
CA THR A 263 -7.94 -4.18 -36.24
C THR A 263 -8.48 -4.10 -37.66
N LYS A 264 -7.65 -3.74 -38.64
CA LYS A 264 -8.02 -3.78 -40.05
C LYS A 264 -8.23 -5.19 -40.61
N HIS A 265 -7.49 -6.17 -40.07
CA HIS A 265 -7.53 -7.56 -40.58
C HIS A 265 -8.40 -8.49 -39.74
N ASP A 266 -8.73 -8.10 -38.51
CA ASP A 266 -9.55 -8.87 -37.58
C ASP A 266 -10.73 -8.00 -37.08
N PRO A 267 -11.97 -8.25 -37.55
CA PRO A 267 -13.14 -7.45 -37.20
C PRO A 267 -13.51 -7.56 -35.69
N ASN A 268 -12.97 -8.55 -35.01
CA ASN A 268 -13.18 -8.77 -33.58
C ASN A 268 -12.05 -8.24 -32.69
N ALA A 269 -11.09 -7.53 -33.28
CA ALA A 269 -10.00 -6.87 -32.57
C ALA A 269 -10.28 -5.37 -32.42
N TYR A 270 -10.04 -4.87 -31.21
CA TYR A 270 -10.25 -3.46 -30.83
C TYR A 270 -9.01 -2.87 -30.20
N GLY A 271 -8.70 -1.64 -30.56
CA GLY A 271 -7.69 -0.82 -29.87
C GLY A 271 -8.35 0.00 -28.76
N SER A 272 -7.69 0.08 -27.61
CA SER A 272 -8.09 0.93 -26.49
C SER A 272 -7.05 2.02 -26.26
N ILE A 273 -7.50 3.24 -25.97
CA ILE A 273 -6.64 4.36 -25.60
C ILE A 273 -7.08 4.80 -24.18
N PHE A 274 -6.19 4.70 -23.22
CA PHE A 274 -6.41 5.22 -21.89
C PHE A 274 -6.06 6.71 -21.88
N THR A 275 -7.05 7.57 -21.74
CA THR A 275 -6.85 9.00 -21.51
C THR A 275 -6.92 9.26 -20.01
N THR A 276 -5.87 9.87 -19.45
CA THR A 276 -5.96 10.46 -18.11
C THR A 276 -6.97 11.61 -18.17
N GLY A 277 -8.12 11.44 -17.53
CA GLY A 277 -9.14 12.48 -17.35
C GLY A 277 -8.69 13.57 -16.40
#